data_7575b7bba38a2646dbe25bc797b4d559
#
_entry.id   7575b7bba38a2646dbe25bc797b4d559
#
_cell.length_a   1.000
_cell.length_b   1.000
_cell.length_c   1.000
_cell.angle_alpha   90.00
_cell.angle_beta   90.00
_cell.angle_gamma   90.00
#
_symmetry.space_group_name_H-M   'P 1'
#
loop_
_entity.id
_entity.type
_entity.pdbx_description
1 polymer ?
#
loop_
_entity_poly.entity_id
_entity_poly.type
_entity_poly.pdbx_seq_one_letter_code
_entity_poly.pdbx_strand_id
1 'polypeptide(L)'
;EKPSKGAEKILLAQIKQEFAAPAEAIEQYIDLVEQFAVQNNLDISSEINQIKEAEDKLLSQYEDAFKENTAIDKKTKTSEEYSELRHNLRTPLNAIIGYSEILIEDFEEDLSEECVKDLNTILSLSRETETAIERFVDFIKGDLNEKAAEDSEQGQIQNAESLFRSLGDIDYSLDIDDYLKGSDV
;
A
#
# COMPACT_ATOMS: atom_id res chain seq x y z
N GLU A 1 23.87 5.92 -13.19
CA GLU A 1 23.22 6.52 -14.38
C GLU A 1 21.81 6.96 -13.95
N LYS A 2 21.44 8.21 -14.17
CA LYS A 2 20.10 8.69 -13.80
C LYS A 2 19.07 7.98 -14.68
N PRO A 3 17.97 7.47 -14.09
CA PRO A 3 16.91 6.85 -14.86
C PRO A 3 16.35 7.83 -15.90
N SER A 4 15.87 7.31 -17.01
CA SER A 4 15.22 8.14 -18.02
C SER A 4 13.96 8.79 -17.41
N LYS A 5 13.57 9.98 -17.90
CA LYS A 5 12.34 10.66 -17.46
C LYS A 5 11.08 9.77 -17.54
N GLY A 6 11.07 8.80 -18.47
CA GLY A 6 9.99 7.84 -18.60
C GLY A 6 10.00 6.81 -17.47
N ALA A 7 11.17 6.27 -17.11
CA ALA A 7 11.32 5.32 -16.01
C ALA A 7 10.96 5.96 -14.66
N GLU A 8 11.34 7.21 -14.43
CA GLU A 8 10.97 7.94 -13.22
C GLU A 8 9.45 8.13 -13.08
N LYS A 9 8.75 8.43 -14.17
CA LYS A 9 7.29 8.54 -14.17
C LYS A 9 6.59 7.22 -13.88
N ILE A 10 7.10 6.12 -14.41
CA ILE A 10 6.56 4.78 -14.16
C ILE A 10 6.75 4.42 -12.69
N LEU A 11 7.95 4.62 -12.15
CA LEU A 11 8.25 4.36 -10.75
C LEU A 11 7.37 5.19 -9.81
N LEU A 12 7.16 6.47 -10.14
CA LEU A 12 6.30 7.36 -9.37
C LEU A 12 4.85 6.89 -9.35
N ALA A 13 4.32 6.44 -10.49
CA ALA A 13 2.98 5.87 -10.58
C ALA A 13 2.83 4.57 -9.77
N GLN A 14 3.87 3.72 -9.78
CA GLN A 14 3.91 2.50 -8.95
C GLN A 14 3.90 2.82 -7.46
N ILE A 15 4.73 3.76 -7.01
CA ILE A 15 4.79 4.19 -5.60
C ILE A 15 3.45 4.73 -5.14
N LYS A 16 2.78 5.55 -5.96
CA LYS A 16 1.45 6.07 -5.67
C LYS A 16 0.44 4.95 -5.50
N GLN A 17 0.45 3.96 -6.38
CA GLN A 17 -0.48 2.83 -6.35
C GLN A 17 -0.19 1.87 -5.19
N GLU A 18 1.05 1.64 -4.83
CA GLU A 18 1.45 0.82 -3.69
C GLU A 18 0.92 1.35 -2.36
N PHE A 19 0.77 2.66 -2.25
CA PHE A 19 0.10 3.28 -1.11
C PHE A 19 -1.42 3.27 -1.26
N ALA A 20 -1.94 3.71 -2.38
CA ALA A 20 -3.38 3.90 -2.58
C ALA A 20 -4.17 2.58 -2.47
N ALA A 21 -3.67 1.50 -3.04
CA ALA A 21 -4.38 0.22 -3.05
C ALA A 21 -4.67 -0.33 -1.65
N PRO A 22 -3.69 -0.52 -0.74
CA PRO A 22 -3.99 -0.99 0.61
C PRO A 22 -4.75 0.05 1.45
N ALA A 23 -4.47 1.34 1.31
CA ALA A 23 -5.15 2.39 2.06
C ALA A 23 -6.65 2.47 1.71
N GLU A 24 -7.00 2.45 0.42
CA GLU A 24 -8.40 2.43 -0.03
C GLU A 24 -9.12 1.11 0.34
N ALA A 25 -8.40 -0.01 0.38
CA ALA A 25 -8.97 -1.29 0.80
C ALA A 25 -9.37 -1.31 2.28
N ILE A 26 -8.67 -0.59 3.15
CA ILE A 26 -9.03 -0.45 4.56
C ILE A 26 -10.47 0.07 4.72
N GLU A 27 -10.88 1.06 3.95
CA GLU A 27 -12.25 1.62 3.98
C GLU A 27 -13.30 0.51 3.75
N GLN A 28 -13.08 -0.34 2.76
CA GLN A 28 -14.01 -1.42 2.45
C GLN A 28 -14.15 -2.43 3.59
N TYR A 29 -13.06 -2.78 4.25
CA TYR A 29 -13.09 -3.71 5.38
C TYR A 29 -13.69 -3.09 6.64
N ILE A 30 -13.44 -1.80 6.92
CA ILE A 30 -14.07 -1.14 8.07
C ILE A 30 -15.58 -0.97 7.85
N ASP A 31 -16.04 -0.77 6.63
CA ASP A 31 -17.47 -0.75 6.30
C ASP A 31 -18.13 -2.11 6.55
N LEU A 32 -17.45 -3.23 6.29
CA LEU A 32 -17.93 -4.58 6.63
C LEU A 32 -18.06 -4.75 8.14
N VAL A 33 -17.07 -4.28 8.91
CA VAL A 33 -17.11 -4.31 10.38
C VAL A 33 -18.26 -3.45 10.91
N GLU A 34 -18.48 -2.27 10.36
CA GLU A 34 -19.61 -1.40 10.72
C GLU A 34 -20.96 -2.07 10.43
N GLN A 35 -21.12 -2.68 9.27
CA GLN A 35 -22.34 -3.42 8.93
C GLN A 35 -22.61 -4.56 9.90
N PHE A 36 -21.59 -5.32 10.28
CA PHE A 36 -21.71 -6.36 11.31
C PHE A 36 -22.17 -5.78 12.64
N ALA A 37 -21.56 -4.68 13.09
CA ALA A 37 -21.92 -4.03 14.35
C ALA A 37 -23.39 -3.57 14.37
N VAL A 38 -23.85 -2.93 13.29
CA VAL A 38 -25.25 -2.48 13.15
C VAL A 38 -26.22 -3.66 13.17
N GLN A 39 -25.93 -4.74 12.44
CA GLN A 39 -26.77 -5.93 12.36
C GLN A 39 -26.89 -6.67 13.72
N ASN A 40 -25.86 -6.62 14.54
CA ASN A 40 -25.80 -7.31 15.83
C ASN A 40 -26.04 -6.39 17.03
N ASN A 41 -26.39 -5.10 16.81
CA ASN A 41 -26.57 -4.08 17.84
C ASN A 41 -25.36 -3.95 18.77
N LEU A 42 -24.16 -4.09 18.21
CA LEU A 42 -22.89 -3.92 18.91
C LEU A 42 -22.47 -2.46 18.90
N ASP A 43 -22.26 -1.87 20.08
CA ASP A 43 -21.86 -0.48 20.21
C ASP A 43 -20.34 -0.33 20.16
N ILE A 44 -19.81 -0.29 18.97
CA ILE A 44 -18.40 -0.02 18.64
C ILE A 44 -18.26 1.19 17.69
N SER A 45 -19.27 2.03 17.65
CA SER A 45 -19.32 3.16 16.72
C SER A 45 -18.20 4.19 16.96
N SER A 46 -17.78 4.35 18.22
CA SER A 46 -16.68 5.25 18.58
C SER A 46 -15.36 4.82 17.92
N GLU A 47 -15.00 3.56 18.05
CA GLU A 47 -13.77 2.98 17.52
C GLU A 47 -13.77 2.99 15.99
N ILE A 48 -14.90 2.62 15.38
CA ILE A 48 -15.08 2.66 13.92
C ILE A 48 -14.91 4.09 13.39
N ASN A 49 -15.51 5.07 14.03
CA ASN A 49 -15.37 6.47 13.63
C ASN A 49 -13.93 6.97 13.73
N GLN A 50 -13.20 6.57 14.77
CA GLN A 50 -11.78 6.91 14.91
C GLN A 50 -10.93 6.31 13.78
N ILE A 51 -11.24 5.09 13.36
CA ILE A 51 -10.55 4.46 12.23
C ILE A 51 -10.87 5.21 10.92
N LYS A 52 -12.14 5.53 10.66
CA LYS A 52 -12.55 6.28 9.46
C LYS A 52 -11.93 7.68 9.39
N GLU A 53 -11.94 8.43 10.49
CA GLU A 53 -11.31 9.75 10.57
C GLU A 53 -9.78 9.67 10.35
N ALA A 54 -9.14 8.65 10.90
CA ALA A 54 -7.71 8.44 10.72
C ALA A 54 -7.37 8.07 9.26
N GLU A 55 -8.22 7.28 8.61
CA GLU A 55 -8.05 6.93 7.20
C GLU A 55 -8.19 8.13 6.28
N ASP A 56 -9.24 8.93 6.45
CA ASP A 56 -9.44 10.18 5.71
C ASP A 56 -8.24 11.11 5.84
N LYS A 57 -7.73 11.23 7.06
CA LYS A 57 -6.54 12.04 7.35
C LYS A 57 -5.29 11.48 6.67
N LEU A 58 -5.09 10.17 6.72
CA LEU A 58 -3.96 9.50 6.08
C LEU A 58 -3.96 9.72 4.57
N LEU A 59 -5.09 9.51 3.90
CA LEU A 59 -5.24 9.69 2.46
C LEU A 59 -5.00 11.13 2.05
N SER A 60 -5.58 12.10 2.78
CA SER A 60 -5.41 13.53 2.52
C SER A 60 -3.95 13.97 2.69
N GLN A 61 -3.32 13.57 3.78
CA GLN A 61 -1.92 13.93 4.06
C GLN A 61 -0.95 13.31 3.04
N TYR A 62 -1.20 12.08 2.62
CA TYR A 62 -0.38 11.45 1.59
C TYR A 62 -0.53 12.15 0.23
N GLU A 63 -1.75 12.48 -0.15
CA GLU A 63 -2.00 13.19 -1.43
C GLU A 63 -1.31 14.54 -1.46
N ASP A 64 -1.38 15.31 -0.36
CA ASP A 64 -0.70 16.59 -0.24
C ASP A 64 0.82 16.42 -0.28
N ALA A 65 1.35 15.46 0.47
CA ALA A 65 2.78 15.15 0.48
C ALA A 65 3.27 14.67 -0.90
N PHE A 66 2.47 13.89 -1.60
CA PHE A 66 2.79 13.42 -2.94
C PHE A 66 2.87 14.58 -3.93
N LYS A 67 1.87 15.46 -3.95
CA LYS A 67 1.85 16.67 -4.80
C LYS A 67 3.04 17.58 -4.52
N GLU A 68 3.30 17.87 -3.25
CA GLU A 68 4.38 18.76 -2.82
C GLU A 68 5.76 18.24 -3.18
N ASN A 69 6.00 16.95 -3.01
CA ASN A 69 7.32 16.34 -3.18
C ASN A 69 7.60 15.81 -4.59
N THR A 70 6.62 15.80 -5.46
CA THR A 70 6.75 15.38 -6.87
C THR A 70 6.62 16.55 -7.87
N ALA A 71 6.41 17.77 -7.38
CA ALA A 71 6.37 18.97 -8.22
C ALA A 71 7.74 19.22 -8.90
N ILE A 72 7.70 19.85 -10.06
CA ILE A 72 8.90 20.18 -10.84
C ILE A 72 9.84 21.13 -10.06
N ASP A 73 9.27 22.04 -9.29
CA ASP A 73 9.97 23.07 -8.51
C ASP A 73 10.15 22.66 -7.03
N LYS A 74 10.10 21.36 -6.72
CA LYS A 74 10.23 20.90 -5.34
C LYS A 74 11.54 21.38 -4.70
N LYS A 75 11.43 21.88 -3.49
CA LYS A 75 12.60 22.21 -2.68
C LYS A 75 13.22 20.95 -2.08
N THR A 76 14.53 20.89 -2.03
CA THR A 76 15.22 19.82 -1.29
C THR A 76 14.93 20.00 0.20
N LYS A 77 14.44 18.94 0.84
CA LYS A 77 14.16 18.90 2.27
C LYS A 77 15.41 18.52 3.08
N THR A 78 15.43 18.94 4.33
CA THR A 78 16.44 18.49 5.29
C THR A 78 16.12 17.08 5.79
N SER A 79 17.07 16.44 6.47
CA SER A 79 16.87 15.13 7.11
C SER A 79 15.73 15.16 8.12
N GLU A 80 15.63 16.26 8.89
CA GLU A 80 14.58 16.50 9.87
C GLU A 80 13.21 16.62 9.22
N GLU A 81 13.10 17.35 8.10
CA GLU A 81 11.84 17.50 7.35
C GLU A 81 11.35 16.17 6.77
N TYR A 82 12.24 15.30 6.30
CA TYR A 82 11.85 13.95 5.86
C TYR A 82 11.39 13.06 7.02
N SER A 83 12.05 13.18 8.17
CA SER A 83 11.66 12.47 9.39
C SER A 83 10.29 12.92 9.89
N GLU A 84 10.02 14.22 9.85
CA GLU A 84 8.73 14.80 10.20
C GLU A 84 7.62 14.34 9.24
N LEU A 85 7.89 14.33 7.94
CA LEU A 85 6.95 13.82 6.93
C LEU A 85 6.57 12.36 7.20
N ARG A 86 7.57 11.52 7.45
CA ARG A 86 7.35 10.11 7.82
C ARG A 86 6.49 9.99 9.07
N HIS A 87 6.81 10.74 10.11
CA HIS A 87 6.06 10.75 11.36
C HIS A 87 4.60 11.18 11.15
N ASN A 88 4.38 12.23 10.37
CA ASN A 88 3.03 12.76 10.10
C ASN A 88 2.17 11.76 9.32
N LEU A 89 2.75 11.00 8.38
CA LEU A 89 2.04 9.97 7.65
C LEU A 89 1.78 8.71 8.51
N ARG A 90 2.69 8.37 9.42
CA ARG A 90 2.51 7.23 10.32
C ARG A 90 1.51 7.47 11.44
N THR A 91 1.33 8.69 11.88
CA THR A 91 0.44 9.02 13.01
C THR A 91 -1.01 8.56 12.77
N PRO A 92 -1.69 8.91 11.68
CA PRO A 92 -3.03 8.38 11.41
C PRO A 92 -3.04 6.87 11.17
N LEU A 93 -2.00 6.30 10.55
CA LEU A 93 -1.89 4.87 10.36
C LEU A 93 -1.82 4.11 11.69
N ASN A 94 -1.05 4.62 12.65
CA ASN A 94 -0.98 4.05 14.01
C ASN A 94 -2.33 4.11 14.74
N ALA A 95 -3.14 5.13 14.48
CA ALA A 95 -4.51 5.20 15.01
C ALA A 95 -5.41 4.10 14.42
N ILE A 96 -5.33 3.84 13.11
CA ILE A 96 -6.04 2.73 12.46
C ILE A 96 -5.66 1.39 13.11
N ILE A 97 -4.37 1.15 13.27
CA ILE A 97 -3.84 -0.07 13.90
C ILE A 97 -4.34 -0.19 15.33
N GLY A 98 -4.15 0.83 16.16
CA GLY A 98 -4.50 0.81 17.57
C GLY A 98 -6.00 0.58 17.82
N TYR A 99 -6.88 1.27 17.11
CA TYR A 99 -8.32 1.06 17.26
C TYR A 99 -8.78 -0.30 16.71
N SER A 100 -8.16 -0.82 15.67
CA SER A 100 -8.43 -2.17 15.17
C SER A 100 -8.03 -3.25 16.18
N GLU A 101 -6.88 -3.08 16.85
CA GLU A 101 -6.43 -3.95 17.94
C GLU A 101 -7.38 -3.88 19.15
N ILE A 102 -7.81 -2.69 19.56
CA ILE A 102 -8.79 -2.49 20.63
C ILE A 102 -10.10 -3.24 20.31
N LEU A 103 -10.60 -3.13 19.08
CA LEU A 103 -11.82 -3.85 18.67
C LEU A 103 -11.65 -5.36 18.79
N ILE A 104 -10.51 -5.91 18.39
CA ILE A 104 -10.25 -7.35 18.50
C ILE A 104 -10.14 -7.78 19.97
N GLU A 105 -9.41 -7.02 20.80
CA GLU A 105 -9.11 -7.38 22.19
C GLU A 105 -10.32 -7.19 23.13
N ASP A 106 -10.99 -6.05 23.03
CA ASP A 106 -12.05 -5.68 23.96
C ASP A 106 -13.41 -6.30 23.63
N PHE A 107 -13.62 -6.68 22.36
CA PHE A 107 -14.90 -7.22 21.87
C PHE A 107 -14.79 -8.64 21.31
N GLU A 108 -13.75 -9.39 21.67
CA GLU A 108 -13.47 -10.73 21.17
C GLU A 108 -14.68 -11.68 21.25
N GLU A 109 -15.42 -11.63 22.35
CA GLU A 109 -16.59 -12.50 22.58
C GLU A 109 -17.83 -12.08 21.76
N ASP A 110 -17.91 -10.80 21.36
CA ASP A 110 -19.05 -10.23 20.65
C ASP A 110 -18.88 -10.24 19.12
N LEU A 111 -17.63 -10.36 18.65
CA LEU A 111 -17.31 -10.39 17.23
C LEU A 111 -17.43 -11.80 16.64
N SER A 112 -17.95 -11.89 15.41
CA SER A 112 -17.87 -13.14 14.65
C SER A 112 -16.44 -13.41 14.17
N GLU A 113 -16.14 -14.68 13.88
CA GLU A 113 -14.85 -15.06 13.29
C GLU A 113 -14.56 -14.29 11.97
N GLU A 114 -15.58 -14.03 11.17
CA GLU A 114 -15.47 -13.27 9.94
C GLU A 114 -15.13 -11.80 10.23
N CYS A 115 -15.77 -11.18 11.21
CA CYS A 115 -15.48 -9.81 11.62
C CYS A 115 -14.05 -9.66 12.17
N VAL A 116 -13.59 -10.60 12.98
CA VAL A 116 -12.18 -10.65 13.44
C VAL A 116 -11.22 -10.81 12.28
N LYS A 117 -11.56 -11.62 11.29
CA LYS A 117 -10.77 -11.78 10.07
C LYS A 117 -10.68 -10.49 9.26
N ASP A 118 -11.78 -9.74 9.14
CA ASP A 118 -11.79 -8.44 8.47
C ASP A 118 -10.90 -7.43 9.20
N LEU A 119 -10.95 -7.37 10.53
CA LEU A 119 -10.07 -6.53 11.34
C LEU A 119 -8.59 -6.91 11.19
N ASN A 120 -8.27 -8.20 11.18
CA ASN A 120 -6.91 -8.67 10.93
C ASN A 120 -6.43 -8.33 9.51
N THR A 121 -7.33 -8.29 8.54
CA THR A 121 -7.03 -7.81 7.18
C THR A 121 -6.71 -6.32 7.18
N ILE A 122 -7.44 -5.50 7.95
CA ILE A 122 -7.11 -4.07 8.14
C ILE A 122 -5.70 -3.92 8.72
N LEU A 123 -5.33 -4.72 9.73
CA LEU A 123 -3.97 -4.71 10.30
C LEU A 123 -2.91 -5.09 9.27
N SER A 124 -3.17 -6.07 8.43
CA SER A 124 -2.27 -6.48 7.34
C SER A 124 -2.10 -5.38 6.28
N LEU A 125 -3.20 -4.77 5.84
CA LEU A 125 -3.21 -3.66 4.90
C LEU A 125 -2.50 -2.42 5.48
N SER A 126 -2.62 -2.19 6.78
CA SER A 126 -1.92 -1.11 7.47
C SER A 126 -0.40 -1.30 7.45
N ARG A 127 0.10 -2.54 7.58
CA ARG A 127 1.53 -2.85 7.44
C ARG A 127 2.03 -2.66 6.01
N GLU A 128 1.23 -3.02 5.02
CA GLU A 128 1.54 -2.74 3.61
C GLU A 128 1.60 -1.24 3.35
N THR A 129 0.68 -0.47 3.91
CA THR A 129 0.65 1.00 3.82
C THR A 129 1.88 1.62 4.50
N GLU A 130 2.31 1.09 5.65
CA GLU A 130 3.55 1.53 6.32
C GLU A 130 4.77 1.33 5.42
N THR A 131 4.89 0.18 4.79
CA THR A 131 5.96 -0.11 3.82
C THR A 131 5.92 0.86 2.63
N ALA A 132 4.73 1.18 2.13
CA ALA A 132 4.55 2.14 1.04
C ALA A 132 4.95 3.57 1.45
N ILE A 133 4.69 3.99 2.69
CA ILE A 133 5.15 5.28 3.23
C ILE A 133 6.68 5.34 3.23
N GLU A 134 7.36 4.31 3.73
CA GLU A 134 8.82 4.26 3.74
C GLU A 134 9.39 4.35 2.32
N ARG A 135 8.83 3.59 1.39
CA ARG A 135 9.25 3.60 -0.01
C ARG A 135 9.04 4.97 -0.66
N PHE A 136 7.94 5.64 -0.37
CA PHE A 136 7.71 7.01 -0.84
C PHE A 136 8.76 8.00 -0.30
N VAL A 137 9.04 7.95 1.00
CA VAL A 137 10.05 8.82 1.61
C VAL A 137 11.44 8.55 1.03
N ASP A 138 11.83 7.30 0.85
CA ASP A 138 13.10 6.93 0.22
C ASP A 138 13.18 7.42 -1.24
N PHE A 139 12.09 7.32 -1.98
CA PHE A 139 12.02 7.84 -3.34
C PHE A 139 12.27 9.36 -3.41
N ILE A 140 11.59 10.14 -2.57
CA ILE A 140 11.74 11.61 -2.58
C ILE A 140 13.10 12.08 -2.06
N LYS A 141 13.77 11.27 -1.23
CA LYS A 141 15.17 11.49 -0.85
C LYS A 141 16.17 11.21 -1.97
N GLY A 142 15.78 10.44 -2.98
CA GLY A 142 16.66 9.96 -4.04
C GLY A 142 17.39 8.65 -3.72
N ASP A 143 17.08 8.01 -2.60
CA ASP A 143 17.76 6.77 -2.14
C ASP A 143 17.31 5.52 -2.89
N LEU A 144 16.16 5.57 -3.60
CA LEU A 144 15.64 4.44 -4.38
C LEU A 144 16.32 4.23 -5.74
N ASN A 145 17.14 5.19 -6.18
CA ASN A 145 17.75 5.12 -7.52
C ASN A 145 18.79 4.01 -7.66
N GLU A 146 19.35 3.50 -6.57
CA GLU A 146 20.33 2.42 -6.60
C GLU A 146 19.71 1.03 -6.36
N LYS A 147 18.68 0.93 -5.52
CA LYS A 147 18.01 -0.35 -5.23
C LYS A 147 16.93 -0.73 -6.23
N ALA A 148 16.26 0.24 -6.85
CA ALA A 148 15.17 -0.02 -7.79
C ALA A 148 15.62 -0.68 -9.10
N ALA A 149 16.89 -0.55 -9.48
CA ALA A 149 17.44 -1.23 -10.65
C ALA A 149 17.65 -2.73 -10.40
N GLU A 150 18.00 -3.12 -9.17
CA GLU A 150 18.24 -4.52 -8.81
C GLU A 150 16.93 -5.25 -8.46
N ASP A 151 16.00 -4.59 -7.74
CA ASP A 151 14.72 -5.18 -7.35
C ASP A 151 13.70 -5.23 -8.49
N SER A 152 13.76 -4.32 -9.48
CA SER A 152 12.80 -4.31 -10.58
C SER A 152 13.02 -5.45 -11.58
N GLU A 153 14.26 -5.88 -11.83
CA GLU A 153 14.53 -7.05 -12.66
C GLU A 153 14.12 -8.35 -11.95
N GLN A 154 14.46 -8.49 -10.67
CA GLN A 154 14.09 -9.68 -9.88
C GLN A 154 12.60 -9.72 -9.55
N GLY A 155 11.97 -8.59 -9.23
CA GLY A 155 10.54 -8.51 -8.94
C GLY A 155 9.67 -8.76 -10.17
N GLN A 156 10.06 -8.29 -11.35
CA GLN A 156 9.35 -8.59 -12.59
C GLN A 156 9.50 -10.06 -13.01
N ILE A 157 10.65 -10.66 -12.80
CA ILE A 157 10.87 -12.09 -13.06
C ILE A 157 10.07 -12.94 -12.08
N GLN A 158 10.06 -12.61 -10.78
CA GLN A 158 9.28 -13.33 -9.78
C GLN A 158 7.77 -13.16 -9.96
N ASN A 159 7.29 -11.98 -10.34
CA ASN A 159 5.88 -11.76 -10.65
C ASN A 159 5.45 -12.47 -11.94
N ALA A 160 6.28 -12.51 -12.97
CA ALA A 160 6.03 -13.26 -14.17
C ALA A 160 6.01 -14.77 -13.87
N GLU A 161 6.98 -15.29 -13.14
CA GLU A 161 7.02 -16.72 -12.73
C GLU A 161 5.84 -17.11 -11.84
N SER A 162 5.44 -16.22 -10.91
CA SER A 162 4.27 -16.44 -10.04
C SER A 162 2.97 -16.44 -10.84
N LEU A 163 2.83 -15.53 -11.81
CA LEU A 163 1.69 -15.49 -12.71
C LEU A 163 1.62 -16.73 -13.60
N PHE A 164 2.74 -17.18 -14.13
CA PHE A 164 2.83 -18.42 -14.92
C PHE A 164 2.50 -19.66 -14.09
N ARG A 165 2.91 -19.72 -12.83
CA ARG A 165 2.54 -20.82 -11.91
C ARG A 165 1.06 -20.79 -11.52
N SER A 166 0.43 -19.62 -11.39
CA SER A 166 -0.99 -19.48 -11.03
C SER A 166 -1.95 -19.83 -12.16
N LEU A 167 -1.47 -19.81 -13.42
CA LEU A 167 -2.28 -20.14 -14.59
C LEU A 167 -2.36 -21.66 -14.86
N GLY A 168 -1.71 -22.51 -14.01
CA GLY A 168 -1.79 -23.97 -14.09
C GLY A 168 -1.25 -24.55 -15.41
N ASP A 169 -1.09 -25.87 -15.49
CA ASP A 169 -0.49 -26.70 -16.51
C ASP A 169 -0.83 -26.41 -18.01
N ILE A 170 -0.82 -25.16 -18.42
CA ILE A 170 -0.81 -24.81 -19.83
C ILE A 170 0.66 -24.76 -20.26
N ASP A 171 1.05 -25.69 -21.09
CA ASP A 171 2.41 -25.79 -21.63
C ASP A 171 2.66 -24.64 -22.62
N TYR A 172 3.14 -23.51 -22.10
CA TYR A 172 3.54 -22.35 -22.91
C TYR A 172 4.97 -22.48 -23.49
N SER A 173 5.65 -23.60 -23.25
CA SER A 173 7.02 -23.79 -23.72
C SER A 173 7.14 -23.82 -25.26
N LEU A 174 6.03 -24.09 -25.95
CA LEU A 174 5.98 -24.14 -27.41
C LEU A 174 5.72 -22.79 -28.08
N ASP A 175 5.05 -21.84 -27.38
CA ASP A 175 4.67 -20.54 -28.00
C ASP A 175 5.74 -19.45 -27.89
N ILE A 176 6.61 -19.53 -26.87
CA ILE A 176 7.65 -18.50 -26.66
C ILE A 176 8.80 -18.69 -27.68
N ASP A 177 9.15 -19.91 -28.01
CA ASP A 177 10.19 -20.22 -29.00
C ASP A 177 9.78 -19.82 -30.42
N ASP A 178 8.49 -19.92 -30.75
CA ASP A 178 7.96 -19.48 -32.05
C ASP A 178 7.84 -17.95 -32.14
N TYR A 179 7.55 -17.26 -31.02
CA TYR A 179 7.49 -15.81 -30.99
C TYR A 179 8.86 -15.15 -31.11
N LEU A 180 9.88 -15.76 -30.51
CA LEU A 180 11.27 -15.26 -30.60
C LEU A 180 11.93 -15.55 -31.96
N LYS A 181 11.49 -16.56 -32.70
CA LYS A 181 11.97 -16.87 -34.05
C LYS A 181 11.30 -16.04 -35.15
N GLY A 182 10.19 -15.36 -34.85
CA GLY A 182 9.47 -14.49 -35.78
C GLY A 182 9.92 -13.03 -35.82
N SER A 183 10.89 -12.63 -35.03
CA SER A 183 11.37 -11.23 -34.96
C SER A 183 12.64 -10.94 -35.75
N ASP A 184 13.15 -11.89 -36.50
CA ASP A 184 14.27 -11.70 -37.44
C ASP A 184 13.79 -11.62 -38.91
N VAL A 185 12.99 -10.57 -39.19
CA VAL A 185 12.82 -10.07 -40.56
C VAL A 185 12.76 -8.56 -40.54
#